data_cecc76a3ce987061bfec6f72e3747d25
#
_entry.id   cecc76a3ce987061bfec6f72e3747d25
#
_cell.length_a   1.000
_cell.length_b   1.000
_cell.length_c   1.000
_cell.angle_alpha   90.00
_cell.angle_beta   90.00
_cell.angle_gamma   90.00
#
_symmetry.space_group_name_H-M   'P 1'
#
loop_
_entity.id
_entity.type
_entity.pdbx_description
1 polymer ?
#
loop_
_entity_poly.entity_id
_entity_poly.type
_entity_poly.pdbx_seq_one_letter_code
_entity_poly.pdbx_strand_id
1 'polypeptide(L)'
;MPYLQLDVNDHYSVEDKRHLALKMSETYARMMSVDIRRISVAIRELGDGGVWRIPEAGEEPTPVAVMMLDVRKGRTPELRMDVAKALCAHCIEILGLREDRLNVEFTQHSGDEMYHPALGGYSPEWTPGEQ
;
A
#
# COMPACT_ATOMS: atom_id res chain seq x y z
N MET A 1 -4.71 -8.84 7.97
CA MET A 1 -4.65 -8.85 6.49
C MET A 1 -4.14 -7.52 6.01
N PRO A 2 -3.05 -7.48 5.28
CA PRO A 2 -2.60 -6.22 4.71
C PRO A 2 -3.51 -5.78 3.56
N TYR A 3 -3.85 -4.52 3.56
CA TYR A 3 -4.59 -3.90 2.48
C TYR A 3 -3.73 -2.76 1.91
N LEU A 4 -3.31 -2.91 0.68
CA LEU A 4 -2.41 -1.97 0.01
C LEU A 4 -3.22 -1.21 -1.01
N GLN A 5 -3.42 0.08 -0.80
CA GLN A 5 -4.26 0.92 -1.66
C GLN A 5 -3.43 2.01 -2.30
N LEU A 6 -3.53 2.13 -3.61
CA LEU A 6 -2.91 3.22 -4.36
C LEU A 6 -4.00 4.05 -5.04
N ASP A 7 -4.04 5.32 -4.69
CA ASP A 7 -4.94 6.29 -5.33
C ASP A 7 -4.17 7.09 -6.36
N VAL A 8 -4.66 7.12 -7.59
CA VAL A 8 -4.01 7.82 -8.71
C VAL A 8 -5.02 8.67 -9.48
N ASN A 9 -4.52 9.67 -10.19
CA ASN A 9 -5.35 10.56 -11.01
C ASN A 9 -5.63 9.97 -12.41
N ASP A 10 -4.64 9.29 -12.99
CA ASP A 10 -4.71 8.83 -14.37
C ASP A 10 -5.37 7.46 -14.49
N HIS A 11 -5.47 7.00 -15.73
CA HIS A 11 -5.91 5.65 -16.06
C HIS A 11 -4.73 4.85 -16.59
N TYR A 12 -4.69 3.58 -16.24
CA TYR A 12 -3.60 2.67 -16.61
C TYR A 12 -4.18 1.40 -17.22
N SER A 13 -3.40 0.69 -18.02
CA SER A 13 -3.85 -0.57 -18.58
C SER A 13 -4.10 -1.60 -17.49
N VAL A 14 -5.04 -2.50 -17.73
CA VAL A 14 -5.31 -3.62 -16.81
C VAL A 14 -4.04 -4.46 -16.61
N GLU A 15 -3.25 -4.63 -17.68
CA GLU A 15 -2.00 -5.39 -17.62
C GLU A 15 -0.99 -4.73 -16.67
N ASP A 16 -0.80 -3.41 -16.76
CA ASP A 16 0.11 -2.70 -15.87
C ASP A 16 -0.37 -2.76 -14.42
N LYS A 17 -1.68 -2.60 -14.20
CA LYS A 17 -2.24 -2.70 -12.86
C LYS A 17 -2.06 -4.09 -12.27
N ARG A 18 -2.28 -5.13 -13.06
CA ARG A 18 -2.07 -6.51 -12.63
C ARG A 18 -0.60 -6.78 -12.30
N HIS A 19 0.31 -6.28 -13.15
CA HIS A 19 1.75 -6.41 -12.92
C HIS A 19 2.17 -5.72 -11.63
N LEU A 20 1.67 -4.51 -11.41
CA LEU A 20 1.95 -3.77 -10.18
C LEU A 20 1.42 -4.53 -8.96
N ALA A 21 0.19 -5.03 -9.01
CA ALA A 21 -0.39 -5.80 -7.91
C ALA A 21 0.45 -7.03 -7.58
N LEU A 22 0.95 -7.74 -8.60
CA LEU A 22 1.83 -8.89 -8.41
C LEU A 22 3.12 -8.48 -7.70
N LYS A 23 3.79 -7.45 -8.20
CA LYS A 23 5.08 -6.99 -7.65
C LYS A 23 4.92 -6.46 -6.22
N MET A 24 3.89 -5.70 -5.95
CA MET A 24 3.62 -5.21 -4.61
C MET A 24 3.34 -6.36 -3.64
N SER A 25 2.52 -7.33 -4.05
CA SER A 25 2.18 -8.47 -3.21
C SER A 25 3.39 -9.34 -2.90
N GLU A 26 4.20 -9.65 -3.91
CA GLU A 26 5.42 -10.46 -3.73
C GLU A 26 6.42 -9.76 -2.79
N THR A 27 6.65 -8.48 -3.00
CA THR A 27 7.58 -7.68 -2.20
C THR A 27 7.09 -7.57 -0.75
N TYR A 28 5.82 -7.25 -0.56
CA TYR A 28 5.23 -7.13 0.77
C TYR A 28 5.31 -8.46 1.53
N ALA A 29 4.90 -9.56 0.89
CA ALA A 29 4.91 -10.89 1.50
C ALA A 29 6.32 -11.28 1.96
N ARG A 30 7.32 -11.03 1.12
CA ARG A 30 8.72 -11.34 1.44
C ARG A 30 9.25 -10.48 2.58
N MET A 31 9.07 -9.17 2.49
CA MET A 31 9.64 -8.25 3.46
C MET A 31 8.96 -8.28 4.82
N MET A 32 7.65 -8.48 4.82
CA MET A 32 6.86 -8.51 6.07
C MET A 32 6.62 -9.91 6.61
N SER A 33 7.08 -10.94 5.91
CA SER A 33 6.92 -12.35 6.30
C SER A 33 5.45 -12.71 6.52
N VAL A 34 4.60 -12.39 5.54
CA VAL A 34 3.18 -12.71 5.58
C VAL A 34 2.79 -13.63 4.44
N ASP A 35 1.68 -14.33 4.61
CA ASP A 35 1.10 -15.18 3.58
C ASP A 35 0.56 -14.30 2.44
N ILE A 36 1.10 -14.48 1.24
CA ILE A 36 0.71 -13.70 0.07
C ILE A 36 -0.79 -13.79 -0.23
N ARG A 37 -1.44 -14.89 0.16
CA ARG A 37 -2.87 -15.09 -0.06
C ARG A 37 -3.74 -14.13 0.77
N ARG A 38 -3.16 -13.51 1.79
CA ARG A 38 -3.86 -12.56 2.66
C ARG A 38 -3.71 -11.11 2.22
N ILE A 39 -2.92 -10.85 1.19
CA ILE A 39 -2.65 -9.48 0.73
C ILE A 39 -3.65 -9.08 -0.34
N SER A 40 -4.26 -7.93 -0.18
CA SER A 40 -5.09 -7.32 -1.21
C SER A 40 -4.46 -6.03 -1.68
N VAL A 41 -4.45 -5.81 -2.99
CA VAL A 41 -3.96 -4.57 -3.60
C VAL A 41 -5.11 -3.94 -4.35
N ALA A 42 -5.40 -2.68 -4.03
CA ALA A 42 -6.40 -1.90 -4.75
C ALA A 42 -5.71 -0.73 -5.45
N ILE A 43 -5.99 -0.55 -6.73
CA ILE A 43 -5.51 0.60 -7.50
C ILE A 43 -6.76 1.38 -7.88
N ARG A 44 -6.95 2.53 -7.23
CA ARG A 44 -8.15 3.35 -7.44
C ARG A 44 -7.81 4.49 -8.38
N GLU A 45 -8.41 4.46 -9.55
CA GLU A 45 -8.26 5.49 -10.56
C GLU A 45 -9.33 6.54 -10.34
N LEU A 46 -8.95 7.65 -9.70
CA LEU A 46 -9.88 8.70 -9.29
C LEU A 46 -10.17 9.70 -10.42
N GLY A 47 -9.53 9.52 -11.56
CA GLY A 47 -9.72 10.40 -12.72
C GLY A 47 -8.97 11.72 -12.56
N ASP A 48 -9.09 12.57 -13.57
CA ASP A 48 -8.43 13.87 -13.57
C ASP A 48 -8.90 14.70 -12.37
N GLY A 49 -7.93 15.13 -11.56
CA GLY A 49 -8.24 15.98 -10.43
C GLY A 49 -8.82 15.28 -9.21
N GLY A 50 -8.54 13.97 -9.04
CA GLY A 50 -9.04 13.21 -7.90
C GLY A 50 -8.21 13.32 -6.63
N VAL A 51 -6.88 13.49 -6.76
CA VAL A 51 -5.95 13.51 -5.61
C VAL A 51 -4.98 14.68 -5.74
N TRP A 52 -4.92 15.51 -4.71
CA TRP A 52 -4.13 16.74 -4.75
C TRP A 52 -3.25 16.89 -3.53
N ARG A 53 -2.16 17.61 -3.69
CA ARG A 53 -1.33 18.09 -2.59
C ARG A 53 -0.77 19.47 -2.94
N ILE A 54 -0.62 20.31 -1.94
CA ILE A 54 0.09 21.57 -2.08
C ILE A 54 1.56 21.29 -1.78
N PRO A 55 2.47 21.40 -2.77
CA PRO A 55 3.88 21.02 -2.57
C PRO A 55 4.61 21.90 -1.56
N GLU A 56 4.25 23.19 -1.52
CA GLU A 56 4.76 24.12 -0.53
C GLU A 56 3.69 25.16 -0.19
N ALA A 57 3.75 25.72 1.01
CA ALA A 57 2.80 26.73 1.44
C ALA A 57 2.76 27.90 0.47
N GLY A 58 1.56 28.29 0.05
CA GLY A 58 1.36 29.39 -0.90
C GLY A 58 1.40 28.97 -2.36
N GLU A 59 1.75 27.74 -2.67
CA GLU A 59 1.71 27.25 -4.04
C GLU A 59 0.35 26.65 -4.40
N GLU A 60 0.14 26.41 -5.68
CA GLU A 60 -1.10 25.82 -6.18
C GLU A 60 -1.12 24.30 -5.90
N PRO A 61 -2.33 23.72 -5.71
CA PRO A 61 -2.46 22.28 -5.60
C PRO A 61 -1.92 21.57 -6.84
N THR A 62 -1.23 20.47 -6.61
CA THR A 62 -0.60 19.65 -7.66
C THR A 62 -1.16 18.23 -7.60
N PRO A 63 -1.50 17.62 -8.75
CA PRO A 63 -1.92 16.21 -8.76
C PRO A 63 -0.82 15.31 -8.23
N VAL A 64 -1.20 14.40 -7.32
CA VAL A 64 -0.27 13.45 -6.70
C VAL A 64 -0.89 12.05 -6.68
N ALA A 65 -0.10 11.06 -6.29
CA ALA A 65 -0.59 9.72 -5.96
C ALA A 65 -0.39 9.50 -4.46
N VAL A 66 -1.30 8.76 -3.85
CA VAL A 66 -1.21 8.43 -2.42
C VAL A 66 -1.34 6.92 -2.26
N MET A 67 -0.38 6.34 -1.54
CA MET A 67 -0.42 4.94 -1.17
C MET A 67 -0.79 4.84 0.30
N MET A 68 -1.86 4.11 0.60
CA MET A 68 -2.27 3.82 1.97
C MET A 68 -1.99 2.35 2.25
N LEU A 69 -1.17 2.09 3.25
CA LEU A 69 -0.79 0.74 3.65
C LEU A 69 -1.40 0.43 5.01
N ASP A 70 -2.39 -0.45 5.03
CA ASP A 70 -2.97 -0.93 6.28
C ASP A 70 -2.24 -2.21 6.66
N VAL A 71 -1.49 -2.16 7.74
CA VAL A 71 -0.58 -3.23 8.14
C VAL A 71 -0.86 -3.71 9.55
N ARG A 72 -0.49 -4.96 9.84
CA ARG A 72 -0.58 -5.49 11.19
C ARG A 72 0.44 -4.79 12.09
N LYS A 73 0.03 -4.47 13.30
CA LYS A 73 0.92 -3.91 14.34
C LYS A 73 2.09 -4.85 14.61
N GLY A 74 3.19 -4.28 15.08
CA GLY A 74 4.37 -5.04 15.48
C GLY A 74 5.56 -4.92 14.53
N ARG A 75 5.39 -4.25 13.39
CA ARG A 75 6.54 -3.96 12.49
C ARG A 75 7.27 -2.72 12.99
N THR A 76 8.61 -2.74 12.89
CA THR A 76 9.40 -1.59 13.30
C THR A 76 9.21 -0.41 12.33
N PRO A 77 9.42 0.83 12.78
CA PRO A 77 9.42 1.97 11.86
C PRO A 77 10.40 1.80 10.69
N GLU A 78 11.57 1.23 10.95
CA GLU A 78 12.60 1.00 9.93
C GLU A 78 12.10 0.04 8.86
N LEU A 79 11.47 -1.05 9.26
CA LEU A 79 10.91 -2.02 8.31
C LEU A 79 9.77 -1.40 7.50
N ARG A 80 8.90 -0.62 8.13
CA ARG A 80 7.83 0.06 7.41
C ARG A 80 8.37 1.00 6.34
N MET A 81 9.43 1.76 6.66
CA MET A 81 10.07 2.66 5.70
C MET A 81 10.71 1.89 4.55
N ASP A 82 11.37 0.78 4.84
CA ASP A 82 11.97 -0.06 3.80
C ASP A 82 10.91 -0.62 2.85
N VAL A 83 9.79 -1.09 3.39
CA VAL A 83 8.67 -1.59 2.59
C VAL A 83 8.07 -0.47 1.75
N ALA A 84 7.83 0.69 2.34
CA ALA A 84 7.29 1.84 1.61
C ALA A 84 8.19 2.20 0.44
N LYS A 85 9.51 2.24 0.67
CA LYS A 85 10.48 2.54 -0.39
C LYS A 85 10.42 1.53 -1.52
N ALA A 86 10.35 0.24 -1.19
CA ALA A 86 10.30 -0.82 -2.19
C ALA A 86 9.00 -0.78 -3.01
N LEU A 87 7.87 -0.55 -2.35
CA LEU A 87 6.57 -0.46 -3.04
C LEU A 87 6.49 0.79 -3.92
N CYS A 88 7.03 1.92 -3.47
CA CYS A 88 7.11 3.13 -4.28
C CYS A 88 7.94 2.91 -5.54
N ALA A 89 9.06 2.17 -5.43
CA ALA A 89 9.89 1.86 -6.58
C ALA A 89 9.12 1.09 -7.65
N HIS A 90 8.27 0.15 -7.26
CA HIS A 90 7.41 -0.56 -8.21
C HIS A 90 6.40 0.37 -8.88
N CYS A 91 5.79 1.28 -8.12
CA CYS A 91 4.84 2.24 -8.68
C CYS A 91 5.50 3.17 -9.70
N ILE A 92 6.69 3.64 -9.41
CA ILE A 92 7.44 4.51 -10.30
C ILE A 92 7.84 3.77 -11.57
N GLU A 93 8.35 2.55 -11.44
CA GLU A 93 8.80 1.76 -12.57
C GLU A 93 7.65 1.34 -13.49
N ILE A 94 6.56 0.85 -12.91
CA ILE A 94 5.47 0.22 -13.70
C ILE A 94 4.47 1.26 -14.20
N LEU A 95 4.07 2.21 -13.37
CA LEU A 95 3.08 3.22 -13.75
C LEU A 95 3.69 4.54 -14.20
N GLY A 96 5.00 4.72 -14.07
CA GLY A 96 5.65 5.97 -14.45
C GLY A 96 5.34 7.13 -13.50
N LEU A 97 4.99 6.84 -12.25
CA LEU A 97 4.70 7.89 -11.28
C LEU A 97 5.98 8.66 -10.93
N ARG A 98 5.82 9.94 -10.58
CA ARG A 98 6.95 10.76 -10.15
C ARG A 98 7.20 10.56 -8.66
N GLU A 99 8.47 10.38 -8.31
CA GLU A 99 8.89 10.19 -6.92
C GLU A 99 8.45 11.38 -6.04
N ASP A 100 8.56 12.60 -6.55
CA ASP A 100 8.20 13.81 -5.82
C ASP A 100 6.68 14.05 -5.73
N ARG A 101 5.87 13.21 -6.35
CA ARG A 101 4.41 13.29 -6.37
C ARG A 101 3.74 12.02 -5.87
N LEU A 102 4.46 11.24 -5.06
CA LEU A 102 3.95 10.02 -4.46
C LEU A 102 4.12 10.11 -2.95
N ASN A 103 3.07 9.79 -2.22
CA ASN A 103 3.04 9.85 -0.77
C ASN A 103 2.61 8.51 -0.20
N VAL A 104 3.13 8.13 0.96
CA VAL A 104 2.77 6.88 1.64
C VAL A 104 2.33 7.19 3.06
N GLU A 105 1.17 6.64 3.43
CA GLU A 105 0.65 6.67 4.79
C GLU A 105 0.43 5.27 5.28
N PHE A 106 0.59 5.06 6.58
CA PHE A 106 0.32 3.77 7.21
C PHE A 106 -0.86 3.88 8.16
N THR A 107 -1.71 2.86 8.15
CA THR A 107 -2.62 2.56 9.24
C THR A 107 -2.21 1.22 9.81
N GLN A 108 -2.56 0.96 11.06
CA GLN A 108 -2.18 -0.28 11.72
C GLN A 108 -3.40 -0.91 12.39
N HIS A 109 -3.46 -2.23 12.35
CA HIS A 109 -4.49 -3.01 13.04
C HIS A 109 -3.83 -4.15 13.81
N SER A 110 -4.52 -4.66 14.83
CA SER A 110 -4.00 -5.82 15.56
C SER A 110 -4.25 -7.11 14.79
N GLY A 111 -3.55 -8.18 15.17
CA GLY A 111 -3.62 -9.45 14.47
C GLY A 111 -4.96 -10.17 14.56
N ASP A 112 -5.88 -9.70 15.42
CA ASP A 112 -7.23 -10.25 15.54
C ASP A 112 -8.28 -9.44 14.75
N GLU A 113 -7.87 -8.38 14.07
CA GLU A 113 -8.78 -7.53 13.30
C GLU A 113 -8.72 -7.88 11.81
N MET A 114 -8.91 -9.15 11.52
CA MET A 114 -8.87 -9.67 10.16
C MET A 114 -9.66 -10.96 10.05
N TYR A 115 -10.20 -11.24 8.87
CA TYR A 115 -10.91 -12.46 8.58
C TYR A 115 -10.79 -12.81 7.11
N HIS A 116 -10.51 -14.06 6.84
CA HIS A 116 -10.48 -14.60 5.47
C HIS A 116 -11.32 -15.87 5.43
N PRO A 117 -12.35 -15.94 4.59
CA PRO A 117 -13.27 -17.10 4.58
C PRO A 117 -12.58 -18.46 4.41
N ALA A 118 -11.50 -18.51 3.63
CA ALA A 118 -10.78 -19.75 3.38
C ALA A 118 -9.62 -20.00 4.35
N LEU A 119 -9.01 -18.94 4.89
CA LEU A 119 -7.81 -19.04 5.73
C LEU A 119 -8.10 -18.82 7.22
N GLY A 120 -9.31 -18.39 7.55
CA GLY A 120 -9.72 -18.10 8.93
C GLY A 120 -9.38 -16.70 9.39
N GLY A 121 -9.82 -16.36 10.59
CA GLY A 121 -9.50 -15.11 11.25
C GLY A 121 -8.17 -15.20 11.96
N TYR A 122 -7.75 -14.15 12.57
CA TYR A 122 -6.52 -13.96 13.34
C TYR A 122 -5.25 -14.23 12.53
N SER A 123 -4.23 -13.42 12.81
CA SER A 123 -2.88 -13.74 12.38
C SER A 123 -2.41 -14.99 13.13
N PRO A 124 -1.72 -15.94 12.47
CA PRO A 124 -1.29 -17.19 13.12
C PRO A 124 -0.47 -16.98 14.38
N GLU A 125 0.30 -15.91 14.46
CA GLU A 125 1.14 -15.59 15.63
C GLU A 125 0.49 -14.63 16.62
N TRP A 126 -0.79 -14.28 16.41
CA TRP A 126 -1.50 -13.36 17.32
C TRP A 126 -1.81 -14.04 18.64
N THR A 127 -1.66 -13.29 19.75
CA THR A 127 -2.02 -13.74 21.07
C THR A 127 -2.90 -12.69 21.76
N PRO A 128 -3.82 -13.10 22.66
CA PRO A 128 -4.62 -12.13 23.43
C PRO A 128 -3.73 -11.15 24.19
N GLY A 129 -4.08 -9.85 24.14
CA GLY A 129 -3.31 -8.79 24.78
C GLY A 129 -2.23 -8.18 23.89
N GLU A 130 -2.06 -8.65 22.68
CA GLU A 130 -1.13 -8.06 21.71
C GLU A 130 -1.59 -6.63 21.37
N GLN A 131 -0.63 -5.74 21.36
CA GLN A 131 -0.86 -4.32 21.03
C GLN A 131 -0.57 -4.05 19.55
#